data_f6db67f4ab662bb7804bc26e1a09d2af
#
_entry.id   f6db67f4ab662bb7804bc26e1a09d2af
#
_cell.length_a   1.000
_cell.length_b   1.000
_cell.length_c   1.000
_cell.angle_alpha   90.00
_cell.angle_beta   90.00
_cell.angle_gamma   90.00
#
_symmetry.space_group_name_H-M   'P 1'
#
loop_
_entity.id
_entity.type
_entity.pdbx_description
1 polymer ?
#
loop_
_entity_poly.entity_id
_entity_poly.type
_entity_poly.pdbx_seq_one_letter_code
_entity_poly.pdbx_strand_id
1 'polypeptide(L)'
;KSLTHNDISTEFSLMSSPDVIKTLQSSSGVAEGIEGATGLFVHGGNADENLFLIDGSPLYEVNHSLGLFSSFNTDVIKNVDFYKSGFPARYGGRTSSVVDVRTKDGDMEHTHGMYSIGMMDGRFQIDGPIVKGKTSFNFGIRRSWIDLILKPILAITNHNQGEDGEKFNIDYSFHDINGKITHIFSERSKAYLSIYSGIDNYTVKDDDSGSSNETSFTKNHFNWGNLNIAINWN
;
A
#
# COMPACT_ATOMS: atom_id res chain seq x y z
N LYS A 1 20.18 4.53 -2.91
CA LYS A 1 20.06 3.07 -3.12
C LYS A 1 18.91 2.84 -4.08
N SER A 2 19.09 2.06 -5.11
CA SER A 2 18.01 1.61 -5.98
C SER A 2 17.70 0.14 -5.67
N LEU A 3 16.42 -0.19 -5.54
CA LEU A 3 15.90 -1.54 -5.34
C LEU A 3 15.08 -1.93 -6.56
N THR A 4 15.33 -3.12 -7.11
CA THR A 4 14.52 -3.69 -8.17
C THR A 4 13.33 -4.46 -7.60
N HIS A 5 12.38 -4.83 -8.45
CA HIS A 5 11.28 -5.71 -8.07
C HIS A 5 11.76 -6.99 -7.39
N ASN A 6 12.85 -7.61 -7.92
CA ASN A 6 13.40 -8.83 -7.34
C ASN A 6 13.97 -8.62 -5.93
N ASP A 7 14.64 -7.50 -5.68
CA ASP A 7 15.19 -7.19 -4.35
C ASP A 7 14.06 -7.08 -3.30
N ILE A 8 12.89 -6.55 -3.70
CA ILE A 8 11.76 -6.40 -2.80
C ILE A 8 11.02 -7.73 -2.65
N SER A 9 10.79 -8.46 -3.74
CA SER A 9 9.99 -9.70 -3.73
C SER A 9 10.65 -10.87 -3.02
N THR A 10 11.96 -10.84 -2.81
CA THR A 10 12.71 -11.86 -2.06
C THR A 10 12.79 -11.58 -0.56
N GLU A 11 12.36 -10.41 -0.10
CA GLU A 11 12.34 -10.07 1.32
C GLU A 11 11.31 -10.92 2.06
N PHE A 12 11.71 -11.42 3.24
CA PHE A 12 10.82 -12.23 4.05
C PHE A 12 9.68 -11.40 4.65
N SER A 13 8.46 -11.87 4.48
CA SER A 13 7.28 -11.28 5.13
C SER A 13 6.49 -12.34 5.87
N LEU A 14 6.32 -12.17 7.17
CA LEU A 14 5.70 -13.17 8.05
C LEU A 14 4.18 -13.33 7.83
N MET A 15 3.48 -12.24 7.53
CA MET A 15 2.00 -12.23 7.51
C MET A 15 1.38 -11.83 6.19
N SER A 16 2.15 -11.25 5.29
CA SER A 16 1.67 -10.63 4.08
C SER A 16 2.67 -10.79 2.94
N SER A 17 2.39 -10.09 1.88
CA SER A 17 3.28 -9.89 0.75
C SER A 17 4.57 -9.17 1.15
N PRO A 18 5.66 -9.33 0.41
CA PRO A 18 6.83 -8.46 0.52
C PRO A 18 6.43 -6.98 0.51
N ASP A 19 7.07 -6.18 1.35
CA ASP A 19 6.71 -4.79 1.58
C ASP A 19 7.88 -3.86 1.32
N VAL A 20 7.62 -2.78 0.53
CA VAL A 20 8.66 -1.81 0.14
C VAL A 20 9.28 -1.14 1.36
N ILE A 21 8.45 -0.65 2.29
CA ILE A 21 8.96 0.10 3.45
C ILE A 21 9.76 -0.82 4.37
N LYS A 22 9.29 -2.03 4.61
CA LYS A 22 10.01 -3.04 5.40
C LYS A 22 11.37 -3.39 4.77
N THR A 23 11.42 -3.52 3.44
CA THR A 23 12.69 -3.71 2.72
C THR A 23 13.64 -2.51 2.89
N LEU A 24 13.11 -1.29 2.96
CA LEU A 24 13.92 -0.09 3.20
C LEU A 24 14.42 0.00 4.64
N GLN A 25 13.64 -0.48 5.61
CA GLN A 25 14.02 -0.51 7.03
C GLN A 25 15.29 -1.34 7.28
N SER A 26 15.52 -2.40 6.49
CA SER A 26 16.77 -3.19 6.56
C SER A 26 18.03 -2.43 6.09
N SER A 27 17.88 -1.18 5.59
CA SER A 27 19.00 -0.38 5.09
C SER A 27 19.74 0.32 6.24
N SER A 28 21.08 0.37 6.17
CA SER A 28 21.91 1.09 7.14
C SER A 28 21.46 2.56 7.30
N GLY A 29 21.38 3.07 8.54
CA GLY A 29 20.96 4.44 8.86
C GLY A 29 19.44 4.65 8.80
N VAL A 30 18.67 3.59 8.73
CA VAL A 30 17.22 3.57 8.86
C VAL A 30 16.86 2.86 10.16
N ALA A 31 15.96 3.44 10.93
CA ALA A 31 15.42 2.83 12.13
C ALA A 31 13.94 2.48 11.94
N GLU A 32 13.53 1.39 12.54
CA GLU A 32 12.13 1.02 12.71
C GLU A 32 11.57 1.77 13.92
N GLY A 33 10.34 2.27 13.81
CA GLY A 33 9.70 2.93 14.96
C GLY A 33 9.11 1.92 15.94
N ILE A 34 8.16 1.12 15.43
CA ILE A 34 7.52 0.03 16.15
C ILE A 34 7.82 -1.24 15.37
N GLU A 35 8.25 -2.29 16.05
CA GLU A 35 8.57 -3.57 15.44
C GLU A 35 7.38 -4.10 14.61
N GLY A 36 7.67 -4.44 13.35
CA GLY A 36 6.66 -4.92 12.40
C GLY A 36 5.80 -3.85 11.72
N ALA A 37 5.91 -2.58 12.12
CA ALA A 37 5.21 -1.47 11.46
C ALA A 37 6.02 -0.86 10.31
N THR A 38 5.33 -0.17 9.40
CA THR A 38 5.93 0.45 8.19
C THR A 38 6.41 1.90 8.41
N GLY A 39 6.74 2.29 9.64
CA GLY A 39 7.37 3.58 9.93
C GLY A 39 8.81 3.63 9.39
N LEU A 40 9.17 4.71 8.72
CA LEU A 40 10.50 4.92 8.17
C LEU A 40 11.17 6.11 8.87
N PHE A 41 12.21 5.86 9.66
CA PHE A 41 12.97 6.88 10.38
C PHE A 41 14.40 6.89 9.85
N VAL A 42 14.77 7.94 9.11
CA VAL A 42 16.05 8.02 8.40
C VAL A 42 16.95 9.05 9.05
N HIS A 43 18.16 8.65 9.44
CA HIS A 43 19.19 9.50 10.06
C HIS A 43 18.68 10.35 11.24
N GLY A 44 17.76 9.79 12.03
CA GLY A 44 17.17 10.49 13.19
C GLY A 44 16.03 11.46 12.86
N GLY A 45 15.60 11.53 11.60
CA GLY A 45 14.39 12.26 11.20
C GLY A 45 13.11 11.47 11.52
N ASN A 46 11.98 12.18 11.58
CA ASN A 46 10.67 11.62 11.87
C ASN A 46 10.06 10.95 10.62
N ALA A 47 9.04 10.12 10.83
CA ALA A 47 8.37 9.40 9.73
C ALA A 47 7.69 10.35 8.72
N ASP A 48 7.17 11.48 9.17
CA ASP A 48 6.52 12.51 8.36
C ASP A 48 7.51 13.42 7.59
N GLU A 49 8.81 13.31 7.87
CA GLU A 49 9.87 14.05 7.16
C GLU A 49 10.37 13.34 5.90
N ASN A 50 9.82 12.18 5.56
CA ASN A 50 10.13 11.45 4.35
C ASN A 50 9.17 11.82 3.22
N LEU A 51 9.69 11.98 2.00
CA LEU A 51 8.90 12.18 0.80
C LEU A 51 8.70 10.83 0.11
N PHE A 52 7.44 10.40 0.02
CA PHE A 52 7.07 9.23 -0.75
C PHE A 52 6.43 9.66 -2.07
N LEU A 53 6.86 9.06 -3.16
CA LEU A 53 6.34 9.31 -4.49
C LEU A 53 5.93 8.00 -5.16
N ILE A 54 4.85 8.03 -5.91
CA ILE A 54 4.46 6.97 -6.83
C ILE A 54 4.35 7.56 -8.25
N ASP A 55 5.18 7.08 -9.17
CA ASP A 55 5.31 7.60 -10.52
C ASP A 55 5.49 9.13 -10.60
N GLY A 56 6.15 9.73 -9.57
CA GLY A 56 6.42 11.16 -9.47
C GLY A 56 5.32 11.98 -8.78
N SER A 57 4.20 11.38 -8.39
CA SER A 57 3.13 12.02 -7.61
C SER A 57 3.33 11.76 -6.11
N PRO A 58 3.25 12.79 -5.24
CA PRO A 58 3.36 12.60 -3.80
C PRO A 58 2.27 11.69 -3.22
N LEU A 59 2.68 10.77 -2.35
CA LEU A 59 1.79 9.90 -1.59
C LEU A 59 1.83 10.33 -0.13
N TYR A 60 0.70 10.70 0.44
CA TYR A 60 0.62 11.22 1.81
C TYR A 60 0.32 10.10 2.83
N GLU A 61 -0.68 9.27 2.56
CA GLU A 61 -0.96 8.09 3.39
C GLU A 61 -0.22 6.89 2.80
N VAL A 62 0.90 6.55 3.41
CA VAL A 62 1.81 5.51 2.90
C VAL A 62 1.58 4.15 3.54
N ASN A 63 0.60 4.06 4.44
CA ASN A 63 0.36 2.88 5.26
C ASN A 63 -1.12 2.50 5.31
N HIS A 64 -1.37 1.21 5.44
CA HIS A 64 -2.66 0.62 5.78
C HIS A 64 -2.60 -0.03 7.16
N SER A 65 -3.75 -0.30 7.76
CA SER A 65 -3.86 -1.02 9.05
C SER A 65 -3.00 -0.40 10.14
N LEU A 66 -3.03 0.93 10.29
CA LEU A 66 -2.24 1.63 11.32
C LEU A 66 -0.73 1.35 11.22
N GLY A 67 -0.23 1.12 10.01
CA GLY A 67 1.19 0.91 9.75
C GLY A 67 1.63 -0.55 9.60
N LEU A 68 0.73 -1.51 9.61
CA LEU A 68 1.10 -2.92 9.41
C LEU A 68 1.48 -3.25 7.96
N PHE A 69 0.92 -2.52 6.99
CA PHE A 69 1.17 -2.71 5.56
C PHE A 69 1.48 -1.36 4.91
N SER A 70 2.39 -1.36 3.93
CA SER A 70 2.55 -0.17 3.09
C SER A 70 1.49 -0.10 1.99
N SER A 71 1.24 1.11 1.51
CA SER A 71 0.33 1.38 0.39
C SER A 71 0.91 0.92 -0.97
N PHE A 72 2.07 0.29 -0.98
CA PHE A 72 2.76 -0.13 -2.20
C PHE A 72 2.45 -1.59 -2.54
N ASN A 73 1.70 -1.81 -3.61
CA ASN A 73 1.53 -3.14 -4.20
C ASN A 73 2.81 -3.53 -4.96
N THR A 74 3.61 -4.44 -4.41
CA THR A 74 4.92 -4.82 -4.95
C THR A 74 4.84 -5.46 -6.34
N ASP A 75 3.72 -6.08 -6.71
CA ASP A 75 3.57 -6.77 -7.99
C ASP A 75 3.56 -5.80 -9.18
N VAL A 76 3.08 -4.55 -8.97
CA VAL A 76 3.10 -3.51 -10.01
C VAL A 76 4.37 -2.67 -10.03
N ILE A 77 5.28 -2.84 -9.04
CA ILE A 77 6.49 -2.02 -8.90
C ILE A 77 7.58 -2.51 -9.84
N LYS A 78 8.22 -1.55 -10.51
CA LYS A 78 9.41 -1.76 -11.34
C LYS A 78 10.69 -1.59 -10.53
N ASN A 79 10.83 -0.43 -9.88
CA ASN A 79 11.97 -0.10 -9.02
C ASN A 79 11.59 0.96 -7.98
N VAL A 80 12.41 1.03 -6.95
CA VAL A 80 12.33 2.04 -5.89
C VAL A 80 13.69 2.71 -5.74
N ASP A 81 13.72 4.02 -5.91
CA ASP A 81 14.90 4.83 -5.65
C ASP A 81 14.80 5.47 -4.26
N PHE A 82 15.71 5.08 -3.38
CA PHE A 82 15.77 5.55 -2.01
C PHE A 82 16.97 6.47 -1.78
N TYR A 83 16.70 7.73 -1.50
CA TYR A 83 17.68 8.77 -1.17
C TYR A 83 17.61 9.07 0.32
N LYS A 84 18.60 8.66 1.09
CA LYS A 84 18.69 8.90 2.54
C LYS A 84 19.25 10.29 2.87
N SER A 85 19.95 10.91 1.92
CA SER A 85 20.52 12.24 1.97
C SER A 85 20.99 12.64 0.57
N GLY A 86 21.25 13.92 0.35
CA GLY A 86 21.81 14.42 -0.92
C GLY A 86 20.92 14.16 -2.13
N PHE A 87 19.62 14.19 -1.96
CA PHE A 87 18.68 14.00 -3.06
C PHE A 87 18.70 15.21 -4.03
N PRO A 88 18.43 14.95 -5.33
CA PRO A 88 18.41 16.01 -6.35
C PRO A 88 17.43 17.14 -6.03
N ALA A 89 17.74 18.36 -6.49
CA ALA A 89 16.95 19.57 -6.25
C ALA A 89 15.48 19.49 -6.78
N ARG A 90 15.17 18.54 -7.65
CA ARG A 90 13.81 18.27 -8.12
C ARG A 90 12.87 17.77 -7.00
N TYR A 91 13.43 17.22 -5.94
CA TYR A 91 12.66 16.77 -4.77
C TYR A 91 12.68 17.88 -3.71
N GLY A 92 11.51 18.23 -3.20
CA GLY A 92 11.35 19.24 -2.17
C GLY A 92 10.24 18.89 -1.20
N GLY A 93 10.08 19.75 -0.16
CA GLY A 93 8.97 19.63 0.79
C GLY A 93 9.16 18.63 1.94
N ARG A 94 10.29 17.89 1.96
CA ARG A 94 10.68 17.01 3.07
C ARG A 94 12.18 17.07 3.30
N THR A 95 12.62 16.77 4.53
CA THR A 95 13.98 17.02 5.00
C THR A 95 14.79 15.77 5.23
N SER A 96 14.17 14.62 5.52
CA SER A 96 14.88 13.41 5.93
C SER A 96 15.26 12.52 4.74
N SER A 97 14.29 12.03 3.98
CA SER A 97 14.58 11.13 2.85
C SER A 97 13.57 11.27 1.71
N VAL A 98 13.91 10.65 0.56
CA VAL A 98 13.00 10.52 -0.59
C VAL A 98 12.92 9.06 -1.00
N VAL A 99 11.71 8.55 -1.12
CA VAL A 99 11.37 7.23 -1.65
C VAL A 99 10.57 7.43 -2.94
N ASP A 100 11.23 7.26 -4.10
CA ASP A 100 10.58 7.41 -5.42
C ASP A 100 10.27 6.00 -5.98
N VAL A 101 9.01 5.63 -5.93
CA VAL A 101 8.50 4.35 -6.40
C VAL A 101 8.03 4.49 -7.83
N ARG A 102 8.53 3.64 -8.72
CA ARG A 102 8.13 3.56 -10.11
C ARG A 102 7.39 2.27 -10.40
N THR A 103 6.20 2.38 -10.99
CA THR A 103 5.44 1.23 -11.44
C THR A 103 5.90 0.72 -12.80
N LYS A 104 5.63 -0.55 -13.10
CA LYS A 104 5.93 -1.18 -14.38
C LYS A 104 5.18 -0.47 -15.51
N ASP A 105 5.82 -0.37 -16.66
CA ASP A 105 5.21 0.24 -17.86
C ASP A 105 4.25 -0.71 -18.58
N GLY A 106 4.34 -2.00 -18.28
CA GLY A 106 3.69 -3.08 -19.03
C GLY A 106 4.53 -3.58 -20.21
N ASP A 107 4.34 -4.83 -20.58
CA ASP A 107 5.02 -5.43 -21.73
C ASP A 107 4.41 -4.90 -23.05
N MET A 108 5.25 -4.63 -24.05
CA MET A 108 4.82 -4.09 -25.34
C MET A 108 4.45 -5.19 -26.36
N GLU A 109 4.80 -6.45 -26.08
CA GLU A 109 4.65 -7.55 -27.04
C GLU A 109 3.71 -8.66 -26.55
N HIS A 110 3.77 -8.98 -25.23
CA HIS A 110 3.06 -10.10 -24.65
C HIS A 110 2.22 -9.68 -23.45
N THR A 111 1.13 -10.39 -23.24
CA THR A 111 0.30 -10.20 -22.04
C THR A 111 0.78 -11.16 -20.95
N HIS A 112 1.02 -10.62 -19.76
CA HIS A 112 1.37 -11.38 -18.58
C HIS A 112 0.34 -11.12 -17.48
N GLY A 113 0.12 -12.11 -16.64
CA GLY A 113 -0.77 -11.98 -15.50
C GLY A 113 -0.21 -12.78 -14.33
N MET A 114 -0.42 -12.26 -13.14
CA MET A 114 -0.01 -12.87 -11.89
C MET A 114 -1.10 -12.72 -10.84
N TYR A 115 -1.29 -13.72 -10.01
CA TYR A 115 -2.09 -13.62 -8.81
C TYR A 115 -1.32 -14.18 -7.62
N SER A 116 -1.57 -13.63 -6.45
CA SER A 116 -0.97 -14.06 -5.20
C SER A 116 -2.01 -14.03 -4.10
N ILE A 117 -2.05 -15.08 -3.29
CA ILE A 117 -2.94 -15.19 -2.14
C ILE A 117 -2.06 -15.38 -0.91
N GLY A 118 -2.00 -14.34 -0.08
CA GLY A 118 -1.34 -14.35 1.22
C GLY A 118 -2.33 -14.64 2.35
N MET A 119 -1.83 -14.72 3.59
CA MET A 119 -2.66 -14.93 4.76
C MET A 119 -3.59 -13.73 5.04
N MET A 120 -3.13 -12.52 4.80
CA MET A 120 -3.86 -11.28 5.13
C MET A 120 -4.38 -10.52 3.92
N ASP A 121 -3.84 -10.77 2.71
CA ASP A 121 -4.20 -10.07 1.48
C ASP A 121 -4.17 -10.97 0.25
N GLY A 122 -4.86 -10.52 -0.80
CA GLY A 122 -4.77 -11.08 -2.14
C GLY A 122 -4.48 -10.00 -3.16
N ARG A 123 -3.75 -10.39 -4.18
CA ARG A 123 -3.25 -9.51 -5.23
C ARG A 123 -3.46 -10.13 -6.59
N PHE A 124 -3.76 -9.28 -7.53
CA PHE A 124 -3.82 -9.62 -8.94
C PHE A 124 -3.12 -8.53 -9.74
N GLN A 125 -2.34 -8.91 -10.73
CA GLN A 125 -1.68 -8.00 -11.65
C GLN A 125 -1.79 -8.56 -13.06
N ILE A 126 -2.03 -7.68 -14.03
CA ILE A 126 -2.01 -7.98 -15.47
C ILE A 126 -1.36 -6.83 -16.22
N ASP A 127 -0.51 -7.15 -17.17
CA ASP A 127 0.08 -6.19 -18.07
C ASP A 127 0.20 -6.74 -19.49
N GLY A 128 0.32 -5.84 -20.46
CA GLY A 128 0.48 -6.24 -21.84
C GLY A 128 0.29 -5.11 -22.83
N PRO A 129 0.35 -5.41 -24.15
CA PRO A 129 0.17 -4.43 -25.21
C PRO A 129 -1.30 -4.06 -25.42
N ILE A 130 -1.59 -2.76 -25.52
CA ILE A 130 -2.80 -2.24 -26.16
C ILE A 130 -2.56 -2.15 -27.68
N VAL A 131 -1.38 -1.61 -28.05
CA VAL A 131 -0.90 -1.59 -29.43
C VAL A 131 0.55 -2.08 -29.40
N LYS A 132 0.79 -3.24 -30.01
CA LYS A 132 2.13 -3.89 -29.99
C LYS A 132 3.22 -2.93 -30.42
N GLY A 133 4.31 -2.93 -29.67
CA GLY A 133 5.47 -2.08 -29.88
C GLY A 133 5.25 -0.58 -29.63
N LYS A 134 4.05 -0.13 -29.24
CA LYS A 134 3.75 1.29 -29.08
C LYS A 134 3.07 1.65 -27.77
N THR A 135 2.04 0.88 -27.37
CA THR A 135 1.23 1.23 -26.20
C THR A 135 1.03 -0.01 -25.33
N SER A 136 1.39 0.08 -24.08
CA SER A 136 1.16 -0.96 -23.09
C SER A 136 0.34 -0.46 -21.92
N PHE A 137 -0.20 -1.39 -21.16
CA PHE A 137 -0.86 -1.14 -19.89
C PHE A 137 -0.27 -2.04 -18.80
N ASN A 138 -0.37 -1.56 -17.56
CA ASN A 138 -0.15 -2.36 -16.36
C ASN A 138 -1.29 -2.03 -15.40
N PHE A 139 -1.96 -3.05 -14.88
CA PHE A 139 -3.04 -2.94 -13.93
C PHE A 139 -2.80 -3.89 -12.77
N GLY A 140 -3.03 -3.43 -11.55
CA GLY A 140 -2.94 -4.24 -10.35
C GLY A 140 -3.99 -3.86 -9.33
N ILE A 141 -4.47 -4.86 -8.61
CA ILE A 141 -5.38 -4.70 -7.48
C ILE A 141 -4.86 -5.51 -6.30
N ARG A 142 -4.98 -4.96 -5.09
CA ARG A 142 -4.74 -5.64 -3.82
C ARG A 142 -5.91 -5.39 -2.88
N ARG A 143 -6.34 -6.42 -2.15
CA ARG A 143 -7.34 -6.30 -1.09
C ARG A 143 -6.91 -7.13 0.11
N SER A 144 -7.04 -6.56 1.30
CA SER A 144 -6.92 -7.34 2.54
C SER A 144 -8.24 -8.04 2.86
N TRP A 145 -8.16 -9.17 3.53
CA TRP A 145 -9.30 -9.88 4.12
C TRP A 145 -9.21 -10.02 5.63
N ILE A 146 -8.63 -9.01 6.26
CA ILE A 146 -8.57 -8.91 7.73
C ILE A 146 -9.98 -8.96 8.32
N ASP A 147 -10.95 -8.32 7.66
CA ASP A 147 -12.38 -8.38 7.97
C ASP A 147 -12.91 -9.82 8.06
N LEU A 148 -12.50 -10.70 7.13
CA LEU A 148 -12.94 -12.09 7.10
C LEU A 148 -12.28 -12.94 8.19
N ILE A 149 -11.03 -12.62 8.57
CA ILE A 149 -10.29 -13.32 9.63
C ILE A 149 -10.77 -12.89 11.01
N LEU A 150 -11.02 -11.59 11.21
CA LEU A 150 -11.43 -11.05 12.51
C LEU A 150 -12.85 -11.47 12.90
N LYS A 151 -13.79 -11.55 11.96
CA LYS A 151 -15.19 -11.91 12.24
C LYS A 151 -15.37 -13.19 13.06
N PRO A 152 -14.81 -14.35 12.69
CA PRO A 152 -14.93 -15.56 13.49
C PRO A 152 -14.24 -15.47 14.85
N ILE A 153 -13.11 -14.77 14.92
CA ILE A 153 -12.37 -14.57 16.19
C ILE A 153 -13.21 -13.76 17.16
N LEU A 154 -13.75 -12.63 16.71
CA LEU A 154 -14.62 -11.77 17.52
C LEU A 154 -15.91 -12.46 17.90
N ALA A 155 -16.50 -13.28 17.01
CA ALA A 155 -17.69 -14.07 17.33
C ALA A 155 -17.45 -15.05 18.48
N ILE A 156 -16.29 -15.72 18.50
CA ILE A 156 -15.90 -16.63 19.59
C ILE A 156 -15.66 -15.84 20.88
N THR A 157 -14.96 -14.72 20.82
CA THR A 157 -14.67 -13.88 21.98
C THR A 157 -15.95 -13.33 22.59
N ASN A 158 -16.84 -12.77 21.78
CA ASN A 158 -18.12 -12.23 22.22
C ASN A 158 -19.06 -13.32 22.80
N HIS A 159 -19.00 -14.55 22.28
CA HIS A 159 -19.76 -15.68 22.82
C HIS A 159 -19.28 -16.06 24.24
N ASN A 160 -17.99 -16.00 24.48
CA ASN A 160 -17.39 -16.35 25.78
C ASN A 160 -17.63 -15.28 26.86
N GLN A 161 -17.99 -14.04 26.51
CA GLN A 161 -18.28 -12.96 27.47
C GLN A 161 -19.66 -13.03 28.10
N GLY A 162 -20.56 -13.93 27.62
CA GLY A 162 -21.90 -14.09 28.13
C GLY A 162 -22.88 -13.01 27.66
N GLU A 163 -24.11 -12.99 28.25
CA GLU A 163 -25.14 -12.04 27.86
C GLU A 163 -24.93 -10.62 28.41
N ASP A 164 -24.19 -10.49 29.51
CA ASP A 164 -23.92 -9.23 30.21
C ASP A 164 -22.57 -8.58 29.80
N GLY A 165 -21.83 -9.18 28.86
CA GLY A 165 -20.54 -8.67 28.41
C GLY A 165 -20.67 -7.67 27.24
N GLU A 166 -19.80 -6.65 27.23
CA GLU A 166 -19.66 -5.72 26.10
C GLU A 166 -19.30 -6.49 24.83
N LYS A 167 -20.14 -6.44 23.81
CA LYS A 167 -19.89 -7.07 22.52
C LYS A 167 -19.19 -6.09 21.60
N PHE A 168 -17.94 -6.37 21.29
CA PHE A 168 -17.11 -5.54 20.47
C PHE A 168 -16.95 -6.15 19.07
N ASN A 169 -17.31 -5.39 18.03
CA ASN A 169 -17.16 -5.82 16.64
C ASN A 169 -16.37 -4.79 15.86
N ILE A 170 -15.20 -5.21 15.36
CA ILE A 170 -14.38 -4.43 14.43
C ILE A 170 -14.43 -5.10 13.06
N ASP A 171 -14.62 -4.28 12.04
CA ASP A 171 -14.51 -4.66 10.64
C ASP A 171 -13.50 -3.74 9.99
N TYR A 172 -12.38 -4.29 9.50
CA TYR A 172 -11.33 -3.54 8.84
C TYR A 172 -10.90 -4.22 7.54
N SER A 173 -10.83 -3.47 6.48
CA SER A 173 -10.27 -3.89 5.20
C SER A 173 -9.64 -2.72 4.47
N PHE A 174 -8.66 -3.00 3.63
CA PHE A 174 -8.13 -2.02 2.69
C PHE A 174 -8.08 -2.60 1.28
N HIS A 175 -8.03 -1.72 0.29
CA HIS A 175 -7.79 -2.09 -1.10
C HIS A 175 -6.96 -1.03 -1.81
N ASP A 176 -6.12 -1.50 -2.73
CA ASP A 176 -5.31 -0.68 -3.62
C ASP A 176 -5.63 -1.02 -5.07
N ILE A 177 -5.70 -0.01 -5.90
CA ILE A 177 -5.84 -0.11 -7.35
C ILE A 177 -4.72 0.69 -7.97
N ASN A 178 -3.98 0.06 -8.87
CA ASN A 178 -2.92 0.68 -9.66
C ASN A 178 -3.24 0.51 -11.14
N GLY A 179 -3.11 1.57 -11.91
CA GLY A 179 -3.24 1.54 -13.35
C GLY A 179 -2.20 2.42 -14.00
N LYS A 180 -1.57 1.94 -15.07
CA LYS A 180 -0.63 2.72 -15.87
C LYS A 180 -0.81 2.39 -17.35
N ILE A 181 -0.84 3.42 -18.17
CA ILE A 181 -0.80 3.31 -19.64
C ILE A 181 0.43 4.05 -20.10
N THR A 182 1.25 3.37 -20.89
CA THR A 182 2.48 3.92 -21.44
C THR A 182 2.41 3.92 -22.96
N HIS A 183 2.77 5.05 -23.58
CA HIS A 183 2.82 5.18 -25.05
C HIS A 183 4.19 5.67 -25.50
N ILE A 184 4.74 5.01 -26.52
CA ILE A 184 6.00 5.37 -27.18
C ILE A 184 5.66 6.07 -28.49
N PHE A 185 5.93 7.37 -28.57
CA PHE A 185 5.75 8.16 -29.79
C PHE A 185 6.91 7.96 -30.77
N SER A 186 8.13 7.87 -30.22
CA SER A 186 9.37 7.65 -30.95
C SER A 186 10.43 7.08 -30.02
N GLU A 187 11.60 6.71 -30.53
CA GLU A 187 12.74 6.24 -29.73
C GLU A 187 13.18 7.22 -28.64
N ARG A 188 12.86 8.53 -28.79
CA ARG A 188 13.24 9.60 -27.85
C ARG A 188 12.04 10.25 -27.15
N SER A 189 10.84 9.74 -27.38
CA SER A 189 9.63 10.35 -26.82
C SER A 189 8.66 9.29 -26.32
N LYS A 190 8.40 9.34 -25.03
CA LYS A 190 7.52 8.43 -24.30
C LYS A 190 6.67 9.20 -23.31
N ALA A 191 5.39 8.89 -23.22
CA ALA A 191 4.52 9.40 -22.18
C ALA A 191 3.83 8.27 -21.41
N TYR A 192 3.44 8.56 -20.18
CA TYR A 192 2.57 7.69 -19.42
C TYR A 192 1.54 8.47 -18.62
N LEU A 193 0.40 7.82 -18.41
CA LEU A 193 -0.61 8.17 -17.43
C LEU A 193 -0.63 7.07 -16.37
N SER A 194 -0.49 7.44 -15.10
CA SER A 194 -0.53 6.54 -13.95
C SER A 194 -1.61 6.97 -12.98
N ILE A 195 -2.34 6.01 -12.42
CA ILE A 195 -3.37 6.21 -11.41
C ILE A 195 -3.10 5.24 -10.26
N TYR A 196 -3.16 5.75 -9.04
CA TYR A 196 -3.16 4.97 -7.82
C TYR A 196 -4.34 5.38 -6.94
N SER A 197 -5.06 4.41 -6.41
CA SER A 197 -6.09 4.60 -5.38
C SER A 197 -5.91 3.58 -4.29
N GLY A 198 -5.72 4.02 -3.06
CA GLY A 198 -5.67 3.19 -1.86
C GLY A 198 -6.71 3.68 -0.86
N ILE A 199 -7.57 2.80 -0.35
CA ILE A 199 -8.66 3.14 0.56
C ILE A 199 -8.70 2.14 1.72
N ASP A 200 -8.76 2.67 2.92
CA ASP A 200 -9.00 1.96 4.16
C ASP A 200 -10.46 2.11 4.59
N ASN A 201 -11.06 1.02 5.01
CA ASN A 201 -12.42 0.98 5.55
C ASN A 201 -12.35 0.43 6.98
N TYR A 202 -12.81 1.19 7.93
CA TYR A 202 -12.84 0.82 9.33
C TYR A 202 -14.24 1.03 9.91
N THR A 203 -14.82 -0.01 10.49
CA THR A 203 -16.13 0.05 11.14
C THR A 203 -16.02 -0.53 12.53
N VAL A 204 -16.46 0.24 13.52
CA VAL A 204 -16.64 -0.22 14.90
C VAL A 204 -18.13 -0.26 15.20
N LYS A 205 -18.58 -1.39 15.75
CA LYS A 205 -19.93 -1.55 16.30
C LYS A 205 -19.75 -1.90 17.77
N ASP A 206 -20.37 -1.12 18.58
CA ASP A 206 -20.43 -1.29 20.02
C ASP A 206 -21.88 -1.52 20.42
N ASP A 207 -22.15 -2.70 21.01
CA ASP A 207 -23.44 -3.09 21.56
C ASP A 207 -23.29 -3.02 23.09
N ASP A 208 -23.61 -1.87 23.68
CA ASP A 208 -23.70 -1.72 25.12
C ASP A 208 -25.08 -2.21 25.59
N SER A 209 -25.14 -3.43 26.07
CA SER A 209 -26.28 -3.98 26.78
C SER A 209 -26.16 -3.66 28.27
N GLY A 210 -26.14 -2.35 28.59
CA GLY A 210 -26.08 -1.89 29.97
C GLY A 210 -27.30 -2.31 30.79
N SER A 211 -27.12 -2.43 32.10
CA SER A 211 -28.04 -2.87 33.14
C SER A 211 -29.33 -2.04 33.29
N SER A 212 -29.61 -1.09 32.43
CA SER A 212 -30.83 -0.35 32.33
C SER A 212 -31.49 -0.62 30.98
N ASN A 213 -32.75 -0.90 30.92
CA ASN A 213 -33.61 -1.28 29.76
C ASN A 213 -33.42 -0.50 28.43
N GLU A 214 -32.29 0.15 28.22
CA GLU A 214 -31.93 0.87 27.01
C GLU A 214 -30.70 0.21 26.36
N THR A 215 -30.92 -0.50 25.28
CA THR A 215 -29.85 -1.03 24.43
C THR A 215 -29.32 0.13 23.56
N SER A 216 -28.13 0.60 23.84
CA SER A 216 -27.46 1.60 23.01
C SER A 216 -26.63 0.90 21.92
N PHE A 217 -26.98 1.16 20.67
CA PHE A 217 -26.23 0.68 19.50
C PHE A 217 -25.46 1.81 18.84
N THR A 218 -24.14 1.75 18.90
CA THR A 218 -23.28 2.73 18.24
C THR A 218 -22.53 2.09 17.08
N LYS A 219 -22.69 2.63 15.88
CA LYS A 219 -21.94 2.21 14.69
C LYS A 219 -21.16 3.39 14.12
N ASN A 220 -19.86 3.32 14.19
CA ASN A 220 -18.95 4.30 13.58
C ASN A 220 -18.28 3.70 12.35
N HIS A 221 -18.28 4.46 11.25
CA HIS A 221 -17.67 4.07 10.01
C HIS A 221 -16.71 5.15 9.52
N PHE A 222 -15.45 4.79 9.26
CA PHE A 222 -14.39 5.67 8.82
C PHE A 222 -13.78 5.15 7.54
N ASN A 223 -13.61 6.06 6.58
CA ASN A 223 -12.88 5.79 5.33
C ASN A 223 -11.80 6.86 5.18
N TRP A 224 -10.60 6.43 4.81
CA TRP A 224 -9.52 7.33 4.43
C TRP A 224 -8.67 6.69 3.34
N GLY A 225 -7.83 7.47 2.70
CA GLY A 225 -6.95 6.94 1.66
C GLY A 225 -6.39 8.00 0.73
N ASN A 226 -5.85 7.55 -0.40
CA ASN A 226 -5.26 8.38 -1.43
C ASN A 226 -5.90 8.15 -2.79
N LEU A 227 -5.89 9.20 -3.59
CA LEU A 227 -6.07 9.14 -5.02
C LEU A 227 -4.95 9.95 -5.67
N ASN A 228 -4.10 9.30 -6.43
CA ASN A 228 -2.98 9.91 -7.14
C ASN A 228 -3.12 9.72 -8.64
N ILE A 229 -2.88 10.77 -9.39
CA ILE A 229 -2.84 10.76 -10.85
C ILE A 229 -1.54 11.43 -11.27
N ALA A 230 -0.75 10.75 -12.10
CA ALA A 230 0.48 11.28 -12.65
C ALA A 230 0.50 11.18 -14.16
N ILE A 231 0.88 12.27 -14.82
CA ILE A 231 1.15 12.32 -16.25
C ILE A 231 2.60 12.73 -16.43
N ASN A 232 3.33 11.99 -17.21
CA ASN A 232 4.72 12.30 -17.51
C ASN A 232 4.99 12.12 -18.99
N TRP A 233 5.83 13.01 -19.52
CA TRP A 233 6.32 12.97 -20.90
C TRP A 233 7.82 13.23 -20.89
N ASN A 234 8.57 12.32 -21.49
CA ASN A 234 10.02 12.38 -21.65
C ASN A 234 10.39 12.42 -23.12
#